data_14dce1e5a18a2b27d790f50e76db40dd
#
_entry.id   14dce1e5a18a2b27d790f50e76db40dd
#
_cell.length_a   1.000
_cell.length_b   1.000
_cell.length_c   1.000
_cell.angle_alpha   90.00
_cell.angle_beta   90.00
_cell.angle_gamma   90.00
#
_symmetry.space_group_name_H-M   'P 1'
#
loop_
_entity.id
_entity.type
_entity.pdbx_description
1 polymer ?
#
loop_
_entity_poly.entity_id
_entity_poly.type
_entity_poly.pdbx_seq_one_letter_code
_entity_poly.pdbx_strand_id
1 'polypeptide(L)'
;TLNIVMIVLLVIVIAIIVFAFNIAKKMGDTLAVNIVTPLDRLSARLKTFAEGDLAGEFPEMDNKDEVSDMVDVAKEMAANLALIIKDVNRRMELMARNDYTGVSEIPEKYLGDFASMNEAIHVMNEDMNQTMRRIEEAASQVSAGAANLAEGSQNLAEGSTDQAGAV
;
A
#
# COMPACT_ATOMS: atom_id res chain seq x y z
N THR A 1 -57.45 -23.61 -51.01
CA THR A 1 -56.29 -24.38 -50.50
C THR A 1 -55.03 -23.49 -50.49
N LEU A 2 -54.73 -22.71 -51.54
CA LEU A 2 -53.52 -21.87 -51.65
C LEU A 2 -53.48 -20.78 -50.56
N ASN A 3 -54.59 -20.11 -50.27
CA ASN A 3 -54.70 -19.07 -49.26
C ASN A 3 -54.45 -19.60 -47.81
N ILE A 4 -54.87 -20.81 -47.51
CA ILE A 4 -54.66 -21.45 -46.20
C ILE A 4 -53.16 -21.76 -46.00
N VAL A 5 -52.51 -22.30 -47.03
CA VAL A 5 -51.05 -22.59 -47.00
C VAL A 5 -50.25 -21.29 -46.81
N MET A 6 -50.64 -20.21 -47.48
CA MET A 6 -49.98 -18.92 -47.32
C MET A 6 -50.13 -18.31 -45.91
N ILE A 7 -51.34 -18.45 -45.29
CA ILE A 7 -51.58 -17.97 -43.92
C ILE A 7 -50.77 -18.81 -42.92
N VAL A 8 -50.72 -20.14 -43.10
CA VAL A 8 -49.90 -21.02 -42.22
C VAL A 8 -48.42 -20.67 -42.32
N LEU A 9 -47.88 -20.46 -43.51
CA LEU A 9 -46.48 -20.01 -43.68
C LEU A 9 -46.22 -18.67 -43.01
N LEU A 10 -47.12 -17.71 -43.14
CA LEU A 10 -47.00 -16.37 -42.50
C LEU A 10 -46.94 -16.51 -40.96
N VAL A 11 -47.82 -17.35 -40.36
CA VAL A 11 -47.85 -17.60 -38.92
C VAL A 11 -46.53 -18.25 -38.43
N ILE A 12 -46.00 -19.20 -39.19
CA ILE A 12 -44.72 -19.85 -38.88
C ILE A 12 -43.57 -18.83 -38.91
N VAL A 13 -43.50 -17.97 -39.91
CA VAL A 13 -42.48 -16.92 -40.02
C VAL A 13 -42.56 -15.96 -38.85
N ILE A 14 -43.76 -15.49 -38.48
CA ILE A 14 -43.98 -14.62 -37.33
C ILE A 14 -43.52 -15.31 -36.03
N ALA A 15 -43.87 -16.60 -35.85
CA ALA A 15 -43.45 -17.38 -34.68
C ALA A 15 -41.92 -17.50 -34.57
N ILE A 16 -41.21 -17.71 -35.69
CA ILE A 16 -39.76 -17.77 -35.76
C ILE A 16 -39.15 -16.41 -35.39
N ILE A 17 -39.69 -15.33 -35.91
CA ILE A 17 -39.20 -13.95 -35.62
C ILE A 17 -39.38 -13.66 -34.12
N VAL A 18 -40.53 -13.92 -33.54
CA VAL A 18 -40.82 -13.72 -32.12
C VAL A 18 -39.88 -14.57 -31.26
N PHE A 19 -39.66 -15.83 -31.64
CA PHE A 19 -38.74 -16.74 -30.94
C PHE A 19 -37.31 -16.25 -30.99
N ALA A 20 -36.82 -15.84 -32.17
CA ALA A 20 -35.46 -15.29 -32.34
C ALA A 20 -35.28 -14.00 -31.55
N PHE A 21 -36.30 -13.11 -31.53
CA PHE A 21 -36.27 -11.90 -30.73
C PHE A 21 -36.18 -12.17 -29.22
N ASN A 22 -36.95 -13.15 -28.71
CA ASN A 22 -36.86 -13.52 -27.29
C ASN A 22 -35.51 -14.12 -26.93
N ILE A 23 -34.90 -14.94 -27.80
CA ILE A 23 -33.55 -15.48 -27.58
C ILE A 23 -32.53 -14.33 -27.56
N ALA A 24 -32.58 -13.43 -28.54
CA ALA A 24 -31.65 -12.28 -28.62
C ALA A 24 -31.77 -11.37 -27.38
N LYS A 25 -32.99 -11.09 -26.93
CA LYS A 25 -33.23 -10.32 -25.70
C LYS A 25 -32.65 -11.04 -24.48
N LYS A 26 -32.95 -12.33 -24.29
CA LYS A 26 -32.43 -13.09 -23.16
C LYS A 26 -30.90 -13.16 -23.15
N MET A 27 -30.26 -13.32 -24.32
CA MET A 27 -28.80 -13.27 -24.44
C MET A 27 -28.25 -11.89 -24.07
N GLY A 28 -28.88 -10.80 -24.53
CA GLY A 28 -28.50 -9.44 -24.18
C GLY A 28 -28.60 -9.17 -22.68
N ASP A 29 -29.71 -9.57 -22.06
CA ASP A 29 -29.91 -9.41 -20.62
C ASP A 29 -28.88 -10.22 -19.80
N THR A 30 -28.56 -11.46 -20.25
CA THR A 30 -27.56 -12.31 -19.60
C THR A 30 -26.15 -11.70 -19.70
N LEU A 31 -25.76 -11.18 -20.87
CA LEU A 31 -24.49 -10.49 -21.06
C LEU A 31 -24.38 -9.22 -20.21
N ALA A 32 -25.47 -8.44 -20.15
CA ALA A 32 -25.50 -7.22 -19.36
C ALA A 32 -25.29 -7.52 -17.85
N VAL A 33 -25.97 -8.53 -17.32
CA VAL A 33 -25.90 -8.87 -15.89
C VAL A 33 -24.58 -9.54 -15.52
N ASN A 34 -24.12 -10.48 -16.35
CA ASN A 34 -22.97 -11.32 -15.98
C ASN A 34 -21.61 -10.74 -16.40
N ILE A 35 -21.58 -9.79 -17.33
CA ILE A 35 -20.31 -9.23 -17.83
C ILE A 35 -20.29 -7.71 -17.68
N VAL A 36 -21.25 -6.98 -18.25
CA VAL A 36 -21.17 -5.51 -18.31
C VAL A 36 -21.27 -4.90 -16.92
N THR A 37 -22.27 -5.29 -16.14
CA THR A 37 -22.50 -4.72 -14.81
C THR A 37 -21.33 -4.97 -13.83
N PRO A 38 -20.77 -6.20 -13.74
CA PRO A 38 -19.57 -6.44 -12.92
C PRO A 38 -18.35 -5.65 -13.36
N LEU A 39 -18.09 -5.56 -14.66
CA LEU A 39 -16.97 -4.79 -15.18
C LEU A 39 -17.11 -3.28 -14.90
N ASP A 40 -18.32 -2.73 -14.98
CA ASP A 40 -18.58 -1.33 -14.63
C ASP A 40 -18.31 -1.08 -13.13
N ARG A 41 -18.73 -2.01 -12.26
CA ARG A 41 -18.45 -1.93 -10.82
C ARG A 41 -16.97 -2.05 -10.52
N LEU A 42 -16.27 -2.99 -11.16
CA LEU A 42 -14.83 -3.14 -11.03
C LEU A 42 -14.11 -1.87 -11.51
N SER A 43 -14.51 -1.34 -12.67
CA SER A 43 -13.95 -0.09 -13.21
C SER A 43 -14.13 1.08 -12.26
N ALA A 44 -15.32 1.24 -11.68
CA ALA A 44 -15.60 2.28 -10.69
C ALA A 44 -14.74 2.10 -9.44
N ARG A 45 -14.57 0.85 -8.96
CA ARG A 45 -13.73 0.55 -7.79
C ARG A 45 -12.24 0.82 -8.06
N LEU A 46 -11.73 0.42 -9.23
CA LEU A 46 -10.35 0.70 -9.62
C LEU A 46 -10.07 2.20 -9.76
N LYS A 47 -11.08 2.99 -10.12
CA LYS A 47 -10.95 4.45 -10.18
C LYS A 47 -10.78 5.04 -8.78
N THR A 48 -11.59 4.67 -7.80
CA THR A 48 -11.42 5.13 -6.41
C THR A 48 -10.11 4.61 -5.80
N PHE A 49 -9.69 3.38 -6.16
CA PHE A 49 -8.38 2.84 -5.79
C PHE A 49 -7.24 3.70 -6.34
N ALA A 50 -7.32 4.12 -7.60
CA ALA A 50 -6.33 5.01 -8.22
C ALA A 50 -6.30 6.41 -7.57
N GLU A 51 -7.40 6.84 -6.95
CA GLU A 51 -7.51 8.07 -6.16
C GLU A 51 -6.97 7.90 -4.71
N GLY A 52 -6.49 6.69 -4.35
CA GLY A 52 -5.86 6.40 -3.05
C GLY A 52 -6.77 5.69 -2.04
N ASP A 53 -8.01 5.37 -2.38
CA ASP A 53 -8.86 4.53 -1.51
C ASP A 53 -8.45 3.06 -1.61
N LEU A 54 -7.55 2.63 -0.73
CA LEU A 54 -7.09 1.25 -0.67
C LEU A 54 -8.05 0.33 0.09
N ALA A 55 -8.94 0.87 0.92
CA ALA A 55 -9.78 0.10 1.83
C ALA A 55 -11.16 -0.23 1.29
N GLY A 56 -11.60 0.40 0.19
CA GLY A 56 -12.93 0.19 -0.38
C GLY A 56 -13.15 -1.25 -0.84
N GLU A 57 -14.38 -1.72 -0.69
CA GLU A 57 -14.75 -3.08 -1.05
C GLU A 57 -14.80 -3.29 -2.57
N PHE A 58 -14.37 -4.46 -3.01
CA PHE A 58 -14.50 -4.91 -4.39
C PHE A 58 -15.86 -5.60 -4.59
N PRO A 59 -16.43 -5.57 -5.82
CA PRO A 59 -17.68 -6.25 -6.09
C PRO A 59 -17.55 -7.75 -5.81
N GLU A 60 -18.58 -8.33 -5.18
CA GLU A 60 -18.70 -9.79 -5.07
C GLU A 60 -19.20 -10.37 -6.38
N MET A 61 -18.67 -11.53 -6.74
CA MET A 61 -19.00 -12.25 -7.97
C MET A 61 -19.60 -13.62 -7.62
N ASP A 62 -20.77 -13.89 -8.18
CA ASP A 62 -21.46 -15.19 -7.99
C ASP A 62 -20.98 -16.24 -8.99
N ASN A 63 -20.40 -15.81 -10.12
CA ASN A 63 -19.95 -16.69 -11.20
C ASN A 63 -18.44 -16.97 -11.04
N LYS A 64 -18.04 -18.15 -11.56
CA LYS A 64 -16.62 -18.50 -11.72
C LYS A 64 -16.29 -18.42 -13.21
N ASP A 65 -15.93 -17.23 -13.65
CA ASP A 65 -15.58 -16.93 -15.03
C ASP A 65 -14.37 -15.96 -15.04
N GLU A 66 -13.92 -15.58 -16.22
CA GLU A 66 -12.76 -14.69 -16.41
C GLU A 66 -12.98 -13.30 -15.76
N VAL A 67 -14.23 -12.87 -15.60
CA VAL A 67 -14.54 -11.58 -14.94
C VAL A 67 -14.35 -11.70 -13.42
N SER A 68 -14.78 -12.82 -12.82
CA SER A 68 -14.53 -13.08 -11.41
C SER A 68 -13.03 -13.20 -11.10
N ASP A 69 -12.27 -13.88 -11.97
CA ASP A 69 -10.82 -13.97 -11.83
C ASP A 69 -10.15 -12.58 -11.88
N MET A 70 -10.62 -11.69 -12.76
CA MET A 70 -10.13 -10.29 -12.80
C MET A 70 -10.45 -9.53 -11.51
N VAL A 71 -11.64 -9.70 -10.93
CA VAL A 71 -12.02 -9.08 -9.66
C VAL A 71 -11.15 -9.62 -8.52
N ASP A 72 -10.92 -10.92 -8.47
CA ASP A 72 -10.09 -11.55 -7.43
C ASP A 72 -8.63 -11.09 -7.50
N VAL A 73 -8.05 -11.02 -8.69
CA VAL A 73 -6.68 -10.48 -8.88
C VAL A 73 -6.61 -9.01 -8.47
N ALA A 74 -7.59 -8.20 -8.84
CA ALA A 74 -7.63 -6.79 -8.46
C ALA A 74 -7.76 -6.61 -6.93
N LYS A 75 -8.57 -7.45 -6.28
CA LYS A 75 -8.75 -7.49 -4.82
C LYS A 75 -7.45 -7.88 -4.11
N GLU A 76 -6.76 -8.91 -4.60
CA GLU A 76 -5.47 -9.33 -4.06
C GLU A 76 -4.40 -8.23 -4.22
N MET A 77 -4.33 -7.59 -5.39
CA MET A 77 -3.43 -6.46 -5.64
C MET A 77 -3.68 -5.32 -4.65
N ALA A 78 -4.94 -4.93 -4.45
CA ALA A 78 -5.31 -3.86 -3.53
C ALA A 78 -4.96 -4.22 -2.08
N ALA A 79 -5.24 -5.46 -1.66
CA ALA A 79 -4.92 -5.94 -0.32
C ALA A 79 -3.41 -5.95 -0.06
N ASN A 80 -2.61 -6.44 -1.01
CA ASN A 80 -1.15 -6.45 -0.89
C ASN A 80 -0.58 -5.03 -0.82
N LEU A 81 -1.06 -4.11 -1.66
CA LEU A 81 -0.62 -2.72 -1.62
C LEU A 81 -1.01 -2.03 -0.31
N ALA A 82 -2.22 -2.27 0.20
CA ALA A 82 -2.66 -1.72 1.48
C ALA A 82 -1.77 -2.19 2.65
N LEU A 83 -1.36 -3.47 2.65
CA LEU A 83 -0.43 -4.01 3.65
C LEU A 83 0.95 -3.34 3.57
N ILE A 84 1.51 -3.19 2.37
CA ILE A 84 2.80 -2.51 2.16
C ILE A 84 2.75 -1.07 2.64
N ILE A 85 1.72 -0.30 2.25
CA ILE A 85 1.54 1.09 2.69
C ILE A 85 1.41 1.19 4.20
N LYS A 86 0.66 0.28 4.83
CA LYS A 86 0.52 0.24 6.29
C LYS A 86 1.86 -0.03 6.99
N ASP A 87 2.66 -0.98 6.49
CA ASP A 87 3.98 -1.29 7.06
C ASP A 87 4.95 -0.11 6.88
N VAL A 88 4.97 0.52 5.71
CA VAL A 88 5.79 1.72 5.48
C VAL A 88 5.39 2.85 6.41
N ASN A 89 4.10 3.14 6.55
CA ASN A 89 3.61 4.19 7.45
C ASN A 89 4.01 3.92 8.89
N ARG A 90 3.85 2.70 9.39
CA ARG A 90 4.29 2.29 10.73
C ARG A 90 5.79 2.58 10.94
N ARG A 91 6.63 2.19 9.98
CA ARG A 91 8.08 2.43 10.05
C ARG A 91 8.41 3.91 10.01
N MET A 92 7.73 4.70 9.17
CA MET A 92 7.89 6.17 9.13
C MET A 92 7.46 6.83 10.44
N GLU A 93 6.40 6.34 11.09
CA GLU A 93 5.99 6.83 12.41
C GLU A 93 7.01 6.55 13.51
N LEU A 94 7.67 5.38 13.50
CA LEU A 94 8.78 5.08 14.40
C LEU A 94 9.95 6.04 14.16
N MET A 95 10.35 6.23 12.91
CA MET A 95 11.43 7.17 12.53
C MET A 95 11.12 8.60 12.97
N ALA A 96 9.86 9.05 12.85
CA ALA A 96 9.43 10.37 13.31
C ALA A 96 9.56 10.55 14.83
N ARG A 97 9.66 9.46 15.58
CA ARG A 97 9.92 9.45 17.03
C ARG A 97 11.39 9.17 17.37
N ASN A 98 12.28 9.27 16.37
CA ASN A 98 13.71 8.93 16.47
C ASN A 98 13.97 7.44 16.81
N ASP A 99 13.02 6.56 16.53
CA ASP A 99 13.18 5.12 16.64
C ASP A 99 13.48 4.53 15.25
N TYR A 100 14.73 4.22 15.00
CA TYR A 100 15.23 3.66 13.75
C TYR A 100 15.40 2.13 13.81
N THR A 101 14.79 1.47 14.81
CA THR A 101 14.88 0.01 14.97
C THR A 101 13.79 -0.75 14.20
N GLY A 102 12.85 -0.02 13.61
CA GLY A 102 11.69 -0.58 12.92
C GLY A 102 12.08 -1.39 11.68
N VAL A 103 11.82 -2.69 11.71
CA VAL A 103 11.93 -3.59 10.55
C VAL A 103 10.57 -3.89 9.96
N SER A 104 10.53 -4.39 8.71
CA SER A 104 9.28 -4.83 8.11
C SER A 104 8.73 -6.08 8.83
N GLU A 105 7.44 -6.10 9.11
CA GLU A 105 6.72 -7.25 9.66
C GLU A 105 6.21 -8.20 8.57
N ILE A 106 6.31 -7.76 7.30
CA ILE A 106 5.79 -8.48 6.12
C ILE A 106 6.83 -8.50 4.98
N PRO A 107 8.10 -8.84 5.22
CA PRO A 107 9.15 -8.75 4.19
C PRO A 107 8.82 -9.59 2.95
N GLU A 108 8.07 -10.69 3.10
CA GLU A 108 7.65 -11.57 2.02
C GLU A 108 6.63 -10.92 1.06
N LYS A 109 6.00 -9.81 1.44
CA LYS A 109 5.07 -9.06 0.59
C LYS A 109 5.75 -8.04 -0.32
N TYR A 110 7.01 -7.71 -0.04
CA TYR A 110 7.79 -6.77 -0.85
C TYR A 110 8.40 -7.49 -2.06
N LEU A 111 7.56 -7.79 -3.05
CA LEU A 111 7.95 -8.47 -4.29
C LEU A 111 8.25 -7.48 -5.41
N GLY A 112 9.06 -7.90 -6.38
CA GLY A 112 9.39 -7.08 -7.55
C GLY A 112 10.00 -5.73 -7.15
N ASP A 113 9.47 -4.65 -7.69
CA ASP A 113 9.97 -3.30 -7.44
C ASP A 113 9.79 -2.83 -5.98
N PHE A 114 8.87 -3.42 -5.24
CA PHE A 114 8.72 -3.12 -3.81
C PHE A 114 9.89 -3.61 -2.96
N ALA A 115 10.63 -4.62 -3.41
CA ALA A 115 11.79 -5.12 -2.69
C ALA A 115 12.87 -4.04 -2.52
N SER A 116 13.11 -3.23 -3.55
CA SER A 116 14.07 -2.12 -3.49
C SER A 116 13.65 -1.02 -2.52
N MET A 117 12.35 -0.77 -2.39
CA MET A 117 11.82 0.18 -1.41
C MET A 117 12.03 -0.31 0.03
N ASN A 118 11.77 -1.60 0.31
CA ASN A 118 12.03 -2.19 1.63
C ASN A 118 13.51 -2.11 2.00
N GLU A 119 14.40 -2.42 1.07
CA GLU A 119 15.85 -2.34 1.26
C GLU A 119 16.30 -0.90 1.53
N ALA A 120 15.81 0.06 0.76
CA ALA A 120 16.15 1.47 0.95
C ALA A 120 15.76 1.99 2.35
N ILE A 121 14.59 1.60 2.86
CA ILE A 121 14.16 1.97 4.21
C ILE A 121 15.03 1.27 5.27
N HIS A 122 15.44 0.02 5.02
CA HIS A 122 16.32 -0.71 5.93
C HIS A 122 17.69 -0.03 6.04
N VAL A 123 18.33 0.24 4.92
CA VAL A 123 19.63 0.96 4.86
C VAL A 123 19.54 2.33 5.53
N MET A 124 18.47 3.09 5.27
CA MET A 124 18.28 4.39 5.91
C MET A 124 18.17 4.26 7.43
N ASN A 125 17.48 3.26 7.95
CA ASN A 125 17.39 2.99 9.39
C ASN A 125 18.76 2.66 9.99
N GLU A 126 19.54 1.82 9.33
CA GLU A 126 20.89 1.45 9.79
C GLU A 126 21.82 2.66 9.83
N ASP A 127 21.84 3.48 8.77
CA ASP A 127 22.67 4.69 8.70
C ASP A 127 22.30 5.71 9.77
N MET A 128 20.99 5.89 10.03
CA MET A 128 20.51 6.78 11.08
C MET A 128 20.88 6.28 12.47
N ASN A 129 20.72 4.99 12.76
CA ASN A 129 21.16 4.38 14.01
C ASN A 129 22.67 4.56 14.22
N GLN A 130 23.47 4.35 13.18
CA GLN A 130 24.92 4.55 13.27
C GLN A 130 25.26 6.02 13.53
N THR A 131 24.57 6.95 12.88
CA THR A 131 24.76 8.38 13.09
C THR A 131 24.42 8.81 14.50
N MET A 132 23.29 8.31 15.06
CA MET A 132 22.88 8.59 16.43
C MET A 132 23.91 8.09 17.45
N ARG A 133 24.45 6.87 17.27
CA ARG A 133 25.53 6.35 18.12
C ARG A 133 26.78 7.24 18.09
N ARG A 134 27.19 7.69 16.91
CA ARG A 134 28.35 8.59 16.78
C ARG A 134 28.12 9.93 17.46
N ILE A 135 26.90 10.47 17.39
CA ILE A 135 26.52 11.71 18.10
C ILE A 135 26.57 11.49 19.61
N GLU A 136 26.08 10.38 20.11
CA GLU A 136 26.10 10.03 21.53
C GLU A 136 27.54 9.87 22.05
N GLU A 137 28.40 9.19 21.29
CA GLU A 137 29.82 9.06 21.60
C GLU A 137 30.52 10.43 21.62
N ALA A 138 30.29 11.28 20.64
CA ALA A 138 30.85 12.62 20.58
C ALA A 138 30.35 13.50 21.73
N ALA A 139 29.06 13.45 22.06
CA ALA A 139 28.50 14.18 23.19
C ALA A 139 29.11 13.73 24.53
N SER A 140 29.32 12.42 24.69
CA SER A 140 29.99 11.86 25.86
C SER A 140 31.45 12.37 25.99
N GLN A 141 32.19 12.38 24.87
CA GLN A 141 33.58 12.91 24.85
C GLN A 141 33.62 14.38 25.17
N VAL A 142 32.72 15.21 24.62
CA VAL A 142 32.62 16.62 24.94
C VAL A 142 32.31 16.84 26.42
N SER A 143 31.37 16.05 26.98
CA SER A 143 31.02 16.13 28.40
C SER A 143 32.21 15.79 29.31
N ALA A 144 32.96 14.73 28.99
CA ALA A 144 34.17 14.37 29.71
C ALA A 144 35.27 15.42 29.61
N GLY A 145 35.46 15.99 28.41
CA GLY A 145 36.40 17.10 28.19
C GLY A 145 36.05 18.35 28.98
N ALA A 146 34.77 18.72 29.04
CA ALA A 146 34.29 19.82 29.84
C ALA A 146 34.50 19.62 31.36
N ALA A 147 34.28 18.40 31.86
CA ALA A 147 34.56 18.06 33.25
C ALA A 147 36.05 18.19 33.58
N ASN A 148 36.91 17.64 32.74
CA ASN A 148 38.36 17.76 32.90
C ASN A 148 38.84 19.24 32.87
N LEU A 149 38.27 20.07 32.00
CA LEU A 149 38.56 21.49 31.92
C LEU A 149 38.12 22.25 33.18
N ALA A 150 36.95 21.91 33.73
CA ALA A 150 36.46 22.48 34.98
C ALA A 150 37.36 22.13 36.16
N GLU A 151 37.79 20.88 36.28
CA GLU A 151 38.73 20.42 37.29
C GLU A 151 40.11 21.10 37.16
N GLY A 152 40.65 21.21 35.94
CA GLY A 152 41.90 21.89 35.67
C GLY A 152 41.82 23.40 36.00
N SER A 153 40.71 24.05 35.72
CA SER A 153 40.45 25.45 36.06
C SER A 153 40.41 25.67 37.59
N GLN A 154 39.77 24.74 38.32
CA GLN A 154 39.71 24.79 39.77
C GLN A 154 41.12 24.64 40.37
N ASN A 155 41.88 23.64 39.91
CA ASN A 155 43.27 23.42 40.39
C ASN A 155 44.17 24.64 40.10
N LEU A 156 43.99 25.29 38.97
CA LEU A 156 44.71 26.50 38.62
C LEU A 156 44.35 27.69 39.54
N ALA A 157 43.05 27.84 39.87
CA ALA A 157 42.59 28.86 40.81
C ALA A 157 43.14 28.68 42.21
N GLU A 158 43.13 27.42 42.70
CA GLU A 158 43.72 27.08 43.99
C GLU A 158 45.21 27.31 44.04
N GLY A 159 45.95 26.86 43.01
CA GLY A 159 47.41 27.12 42.91
C GLY A 159 47.75 28.59 42.80
N SER A 160 46.93 29.40 42.13
CA SER A 160 47.11 30.86 42.04
C SER A 160 46.86 31.55 43.38
N THR A 161 45.90 31.03 44.19
CA THR A 161 45.60 31.55 45.53
C THR A 161 46.78 31.25 46.51
N ASP A 162 47.30 30.02 46.43
CA ASP A 162 48.45 29.62 47.24
C ASP A 162 49.70 30.44 46.91
N GLN A 163 49.98 30.70 45.64
CA GLN A 163 51.09 31.61 45.23
C GLN A 163 50.92 33.03 45.74
N ALA A 164 49.72 33.59 45.69
CA ALA A 164 49.43 34.95 46.18
C ALA A 164 49.56 35.04 47.72
N GLY A 165 49.35 33.99 48.45
CA GLY A 165 49.53 33.90 49.91
C GLY A 165 50.98 33.67 50.39
N ALA A 166 51.88 33.33 49.46
CA ALA A 166 53.28 33.02 49.75
C ALA A 166 54.24 34.20 49.47
N VAL A 167 53.72 35.33 48.98
CA VAL A 167 54.41 36.61 48.74
C VAL A 167 54.03 37.58 49.82
#